data_724552d136e5f9b450b7871a3b5ace45
#
_entry.id   724552d136e5f9b450b7871a3b5ace45
#
_cell.length_a   1.000
_cell.length_b   1.000
_cell.length_c   1.000
_cell.angle_alpha   90.00
_cell.angle_beta   90.00
_cell.angle_gamma   90.00
#
_symmetry.space_group_name_H-M   'P 1'
#
loop_
_entity.id
_entity.type
_entity.pdbx_description
1 polymer ?
#
loop_
_entity_poly.entity_id
_entity_poly.type
_entity_poly.pdbx_seq_one_letter_code
_entity_poly.pdbx_strand_id
1 'polypeptide(L)'
;MLFRSGIIAMKPKCIIFDEATAMLDPSGRKEVMKTIKRLNKEENITTLHITHFMEEAVEADRVIVMEKGRKLLEGTPKEVFSKVETLKNIGLDVPGMTELSNLLQEEGLDIRSDILTVDEMVMELCQLK
;
A
#
# COMPACT_ATOMS: atom_id res chain seq x y z
N MET A 1 -13.65 19.72 -1.34
CA MET A 1 -12.23 19.61 -1.69
C MET A 1 -11.36 20.84 -1.37
N LEU A 2 -11.93 21.94 -0.92
CA LEU A 2 -11.26 23.22 -0.63
C LEU A 2 -10.31 23.19 0.60
N PHE A 3 -10.54 22.34 1.59
CA PHE A 3 -9.73 22.30 2.81
C PHE A 3 -8.30 21.76 2.61
N ARG A 4 -8.09 20.91 1.60
CA ARG A 4 -6.78 20.31 1.31
C ARG A 4 -5.85 21.25 0.53
N SER A 5 -6.42 22.18 -0.23
CA SER A 5 -5.66 23.14 -1.06
C SER A 5 -4.84 24.13 -0.22
N GLY A 6 -5.34 24.56 0.94
CA GLY A 6 -4.65 25.50 1.80
C GLY A 6 -3.36 24.95 2.40
N ILE A 7 -3.34 23.66 2.80
CA ILE A 7 -2.13 23.02 3.36
C ILE A 7 -1.06 22.87 2.29
N ILE A 8 -1.45 22.48 1.09
CA ILE A 8 -0.53 22.32 -0.05
C ILE A 8 0.06 23.66 -0.46
N ALA A 9 -0.73 24.74 -0.41
CA ALA A 9 -0.28 26.10 -0.76
C ALA A 9 0.84 26.61 0.18
N MET A 10 0.93 26.12 1.42
CA MET A 10 1.99 26.45 2.36
C MET A 10 3.34 25.80 2.03
N LYS A 11 3.40 24.88 1.06
CA LYS A 11 4.59 24.09 0.67
C LYS A 11 5.35 23.51 1.86
N PRO A 12 4.70 22.72 2.73
CA PRO A 12 5.35 22.15 3.90
C PRO A 12 6.39 21.09 3.47
N LYS A 13 7.36 20.82 4.34
CA LYS A 13 8.34 19.75 4.09
C LYS A 13 7.75 18.34 4.25
N CYS A 14 6.68 18.22 5.03
CA CYS A 14 6.00 16.96 5.30
C CYS A 14 4.49 17.17 5.42
N ILE A 15 3.70 16.26 4.86
CA ILE A 15 2.23 16.24 4.99
C ILE A 15 1.82 14.86 5.52
N ILE A 16 0.95 14.88 6.54
CA ILE A 16 0.31 13.66 7.05
C ILE A 16 -1.11 13.59 6.51
N PHE A 17 -1.44 12.49 5.84
CA PHE A 17 -2.77 12.15 5.37
C PHE A 17 -3.34 11.06 6.27
N ASP A 18 -4.27 11.42 7.14
CA ASP A 18 -4.92 10.49 8.04
C ASP A 18 -6.27 10.05 7.45
N GLU A 19 -6.33 8.80 7.00
CA GLU A 19 -7.47 8.19 6.31
C GLU A 19 -8.14 9.08 5.24
N ALA A 20 -7.32 9.80 4.49
CA ALA A 20 -7.77 10.85 3.57
C ALA A 20 -8.68 10.34 2.43
N THR A 21 -8.75 9.05 2.22
CA THR A 21 -9.48 8.36 1.15
C THR A 21 -10.67 7.54 1.65
N ALA A 22 -10.84 7.38 2.97
CA ALA A 22 -11.81 6.46 3.58
C ALA A 22 -13.27 6.71 3.15
N MET A 23 -13.63 7.97 2.88
CA MET A 23 -15.00 8.37 2.50
C MET A 23 -15.17 8.61 1.00
N LEU A 24 -14.21 8.20 0.18
CA LEU A 24 -14.22 8.43 -1.26
C LEU A 24 -14.58 7.15 -2.03
N ASP A 25 -15.22 7.35 -3.18
CA ASP A 25 -15.42 6.31 -4.18
C ASP A 25 -14.07 5.90 -4.81
N PRO A 26 -14.00 4.77 -5.52
CA PRO A 26 -12.74 4.30 -6.11
C PRO A 26 -12.06 5.30 -7.05
N SER A 27 -12.84 6.12 -7.76
CA SER A 27 -12.30 7.16 -8.65
C SER A 27 -11.64 8.28 -7.84
N GLY A 28 -12.32 8.76 -6.81
CA GLY A 28 -11.80 9.79 -5.90
C GLY A 28 -10.55 9.34 -5.15
N ARG A 29 -10.47 8.06 -4.74
CA ARG A 29 -9.24 7.50 -4.14
C ARG A 29 -8.06 7.58 -5.09
N LYS A 30 -8.24 7.16 -6.35
CA LYS A 30 -7.18 7.24 -7.38
C LYS A 30 -6.70 8.68 -7.61
N GLU A 31 -7.59 9.65 -7.61
CA GLU A 31 -7.20 11.06 -7.74
C GLU A 31 -6.37 11.56 -6.57
N VAL A 32 -6.77 11.19 -5.34
CA VAL A 32 -6.02 11.55 -4.12
C VAL A 32 -4.64 10.89 -4.16
N MET A 33 -4.54 9.60 -4.48
CA MET A 33 -3.27 8.90 -4.58
C MET A 33 -2.34 9.49 -5.65
N LYS A 34 -2.88 9.87 -6.81
CA LYS A 34 -2.12 10.63 -7.82
C LYS A 34 -1.58 11.95 -7.27
N THR A 35 -2.40 12.66 -6.51
CA THR A 35 -1.99 13.93 -5.90
C THR A 35 -0.88 13.72 -4.87
N ILE A 36 -1.01 12.71 -3.99
CA ILE A 36 0.02 12.35 -3.00
C ILE A 36 1.35 12.03 -3.70
N LYS A 37 1.31 11.20 -4.75
CA LYS A 37 2.50 10.87 -5.56
C LYS A 37 3.13 12.10 -6.20
N ARG A 38 2.33 13.00 -6.76
CA ARG A 38 2.81 14.23 -7.37
C ARG A 38 3.50 15.12 -6.34
N LEU A 39 2.90 15.33 -5.17
CA LEU A 39 3.49 16.11 -4.09
C LEU A 39 4.84 15.56 -3.64
N ASN A 40 4.95 14.23 -3.56
CA ASN A 40 6.20 13.59 -3.17
C ASN A 40 7.26 13.70 -4.29
N LYS A 41 6.93 13.34 -5.54
CA LYS A 41 7.92 13.22 -6.63
C LYS A 41 8.29 14.54 -7.28
N GLU A 42 7.31 15.43 -7.46
CA GLU A 42 7.52 16.70 -8.17
C GLU A 42 7.84 17.86 -7.22
N GLU A 43 7.19 17.89 -6.05
CA GLU A 43 7.36 18.97 -5.08
C GLU A 43 8.35 18.61 -3.95
N ASN A 44 8.90 17.40 -3.95
CA ASN A 44 9.82 16.88 -2.92
C ASN A 44 9.25 16.98 -1.49
N ILE A 45 7.94 16.86 -1.33
CA ILE A 45 7.27 16.86 -0.04
C ILE A 45 7.23 15.44 0.50
N THR A 46 7.73 15.22 1.71
CA THR A 46 7.55 13.94 2.40
C THR A 46 6.08 13.73 2.71
N THR A 47 5.51 12.60 2.30
CA THR A 47 4.11 12.27 2.57
C THR A 47 4.03 11.07 3.49
N LEU A 48 3.33 11.22 4.62
CA LEU A 48 2.94 10.13 5.51
C LEU A 48 1.46 9.85 5.30
N HIS A 49 1.12 8.66 4.81
CA HIS A 49 -0.25 8.27 4.54
C HIS A 49 -0.70 7.17 5.50
N ILE A 50 -1.70 7.45 6.33
CA ILE A 50 -2.31 6.49 7.23
C ILE A 50 -3.55 5.95 6.52
N THR A 51 -3.59 4.65 6.30
CA THR A 51 -4.67 3.97 5.58
C THR A 51 -4.83 2.54 6.07
N HIS A 52 -6.03 2.00 5.89
CA HIS A 52 -6.32 0.57 6.01
C HIS A 52 -6.58 -0.10 4.65
N PHE A 53 -6.40 0.64 3.55
CA PHE A 53 -6.51 0.09 2.19
C PHE A 53 -5.16 -0.40 1.70
N MET A 54 -5.04 -1.70 1.51
CA MET A 54 -3.78 -2.34 1.12
C MET A 54 -3.29 -1.87 -0.26
N GLU A 55 -4.21 -1.60 -1.18
CA GLU A 55 -3.89 -1.07 -2.52
C GLU A 55 -3.17 0.29 -2.47
N GLU A 56 -3.47 1.11 -1.47
CA GLU A 56 -2.80 2.39 -1.27
C GLU A 56 -1.41 2.20 -0.66
N ALA A 57 -1.27 1.26 0.28
CA ALA A 57 0.00 0.95 0.92
C ALA A 57 1.01 0.29 -0.04
N VAL A 58 0.55 -0.45 -1.05
CA VAL A 58 1.39 -1.02 -2.13
C VAL A 58 2.12 0.06 -2.92
N GLU A 59 1.53 1.26 -3.03
CA GLU A 59 2.09 2.37 -3.79
C GLU A 59 3.14 3.19 -3.02
N ALA A 60 3.39 2.89 -1.74
CA ALA A 60 4.34 3.59 -0.91
C ALA A 60 5.80 3.12 -1.14
N ASP A 61 6.76 4.00 -0.88
CA ASP A 61 8.17 3.63 -0.87
C ASP A 61 8.53 2.79 0.38
N ARG A 62 7.81 3.03 1.49
CA ARG A 62 8.02 2.36 2.77
C ARG A 62 6.69 2.20 3.51
N VAL A 63 6.48 1.02 4.08
CA VAL A 63 5.31 0.67 4.88
C VAL A 63 5.72 0.45 6.33
N ILE A 64 4.95 1.01 7.25
CA ILE A 64 5.08 0.78 8.69
C ILE A 64 3.76 0.21 9.19
N VAL A 65 3.82 -0.97 9.79
CA VAL A 65 2.66 -1.60 10.43
C VAL A 65 2.68 -1.32 11.92
N MET A 66 1.58 -0.75 12.41
CA MET A 66 1.38 -0.43 13.81
C MET A 66 0.36 -1.37 14.45
N GLU A 67 0.68 -1.87 15.64
CA GLU A 67 -0.25 -2.63 16.47
C GLU A 67 -0.17 -2.15 17.92
N LYS A 68 -1.32 -1.85 18.53
CA LYS A 68 -1.43 -1.43 19.95
C LYS A 68 -0.43 -0.34 20.34
N GLY A 69 -0.25 0.65 19.46
CA GLY A 69 0.66 1.79 19.69
C GLY A 69 2.16 1.46 19.52
N ARG A 70 2.50 0.30 18.98
CA ARG A 70 3.89 -0.11 18.73
C ARG A 70 4.10 -0.40 17.25
N LYS A 71 5.31 -0.11 16.78
CA LYS A 71 5.75 -0.53 15.46
C LYS A 71 6.00 -2.05 15.47
N LEU A 72 5.25 -2.78 14.63
CA LEU A 72 5.38 -4.23 14.51
C LEU A 72 6.31 -4.61 13.34
N LEU A 73 6.06 -4.04 12.16
CA LEU A 73 6.83 -4.29 10.95
C LEU A 73 7.18 -2.96 10.27
N GLU A 74 8.27 -2.97 9.53
CA GLU A 74 8.70 -1.86 8.68
C GLU A 74 9.54 -2.41 7.53
N GLY A 75 9.33 -1.87 6.33
CA GLY A 75 10.07 -2.26 5.13
C GLY A 75 9.42 -1.74 3.86
N THR A 76 9.88 -2.19 2.73
CA THR A 76 9.21 -2.00 1.45
C THR A 76 7.85 -2.73 1.45
N PRO A 77 6.89 -2.35 0.59
CA PRO A 77 5.64 -3.08 0.46
C PRO A 77 5.84 -4.59 0.27
N LYS A 78 6.80 -5.00 -0.56
CA LYS A 78 7.12 -6.42 -0.79
C LYS A 78 7.56 -7.16 0.48
N GLU A 79 8.46 -6.55 1.24
CA GLU A 79 8.97 -7.13 2.50
C GLU A 79 7.89 -7.24 3.57
N VAL A 80 7.00 -6.25 3.65
CA VAL A 80 5.94 -6.23 4.65
C VAL A 80 4.82 -7.19 4.28
N PHE A 81 4.31 -7.12 3.05
CA PHE A 81 3.15 -7.92 2.63
C PHE A 81 3.49 -9.41 2.38
N SER A 82 4.74 -9.77 2.16
CA SER A 82 5.15 -11.18 2.15
C SER A 82 4.95 -11.89 3.49
N LYS A 83 4.75 -11.16 4.60
CA LYS A 83 4.49 -11.71 5.94
C LYS A 83 2.99 -11.91 6.19
N VAL A 84 2.32 -12.62 5.29
CA VAL A 84 0.86 -12.80 5.26
C VAL A 84 0.30 -13.27 6.60
N GLU A 85 0.86 -14.33 7.19
CA GLU A 85 0.39 -14.88 8.47
C GLU A 85 0.50 -13.86 9.61
N THR A 86 1.60 -13.12 9.68
CA THR A 86 1.81 -12.10 10.72
C THR A 86 0.77 -11.00 10.62
N LEU A 87 0.47 -10.54 9.41
CA LEU A 87 -0.53 -9.48 9.17
C LEU A 87 -1.94 -9.97 9.48
N LYS A 88 -2.32 -11.17 9.02
CA LYS A 88 -3.63 -11.76 9.32
C LYS A 88 -3.84 -11.99 10.82
N ASN A 89 -2.82 -12.41 11.55
CA ASN A 89 -2.90 -12.64 13.01
C ASN A 89 -3.20 -11.37 13.82
N ILE A 90 -2.86 -10.19 13.29
CA ILE A 90 -3.19 -8.89 13.91
C ILE A 90 -4.46 -8.25 13.32
N GLY A 91 -5.20 -8.97 12.46
CA GLY A 91 -6.44 -8.51 11.85
C GLY A 91 -6.26 -7.54 10.68
N LEU A 92 -5.08 -7.51 10.06
CA LEU A 92 -4.84 -6.78 8.83
C LEU A 92 -4.96 -7.70 7.62
N ASP A 93 -5.52 -7.16 6.54
CA ASP A 93 -5.51 -7.80 5.23
C ASP A 93 -4.16 -7.64 4.53
N VAL A 94 -4.00 -8.36 3.43
CA VAL A 94 -2.90 -8.23 2.49
C VAL A 94 -3.45 -7.88 1.10
N PRO A 95 -2.62 -7.36 0.17
CA PRO A 95 -3.06 -7.16 -1.20
C PRO A 95 -3.62 -8.44 -1.81
N GLY A 96 -4.72 -8.34 -2.59
CA GLY A 96 -5.39 -9.52 -3.13
C GLY A 96 -4.50 -10.44 -3.97
N MET A 97 -3.52 -9.87 -4.68
CA MET A 97 -2.56 -10.68 -5.45
C MET A 97 -1.55 -11.40 -4.55
N THR A 98 -1.18 -10.81 -3.43
CA THR A 98 -0.35 -11.48 -2.40
C THR A 98 -1.10 -12.63 -1.76
N GLU A 99 -2.39 -12.43 -1.46
CA GLU A 99 -3.24 -13.50 -0.93
C GLU A 99 -3.40 -14.65 -1.92
N LEU A 100 -3.68 -14.33 -3.19
CA LEU A 100 -3.76 -15.33 -4.26
C LEU A 100 -2.45 -16.10 -4.40
N SER A 101 -1.30 -15.42 -4.39
CA SER A 101 0.01 -16.07 -4.42
C SER A 101 0.21 -17.05 -3.27
N ASN A 102 -0.16 -16.65 -2.05
CA ASN A 102 -0.06 -17.52 -0.87
C ASN A 102 -0.94 -18.78 -1.01
N LEU A 103 -2.19 -18.62 -1.46
CA LEU A 103 -3.08 -19.75 -1.69
C LEU A 103 -2.56 -20.72 -2.76
N LEU A 104 -2.01 -20.19 -3.86
CA LEU A 104 -1.42 -21.01 -4.91
C LEU A 104 -0.17 -21.76 -4.44
N GLN A 105 0.63 -21.16 -3.55
CA GLN A 105 1.75 -21.86 -2.91
C GLN A 105 1.28 -22.99 -2.00
N GLU A 106 0.21 -22.80 -1.23
CA GLU A 106 -0.40 -23.83 -0.38
C GLU A 106 -0.91 -25.03 -1.22
N GLU A 107 -1.37 -24.77 -2.44
CA GLU A 107 -1.77 -25.81 -3.42
C GLU A 107 -0.57 -26.46 -4.15
N GLY A 108 0.66 -26.04 -3.84
CA GLY A 108 1.89 -26.65 -4.35
C GLY A 108 2.43 -26.04 -5.64
N LEU A 109 1.95 -24.87 -6.06
CA LEU A 109 2.53 -24.15 -7.20
C LEU A 109 3.80 -23.40 -6.76
N ASP A 110 4.83 -23.45 -7.59
CA ASP A 110 6.07 -22.71 -7.38
C ASP A 110 5.93 -21.25 -7.87
N ILE A 111 5.37 -20.42 -7.00
CA ILE A 111 5.07 -19.01 -7.27
C ILE A 111 5.75 -18.16 -6.20
N ARG A 112 6.22 -16.97 -6.58
CA ARG A 112 6.83 -16.01 -5.63
C ARG A 112 5.78 -15.48 -4.64
N SER A 113 6.19 -15.27 -3.38
CA SER A 113 5.33 -14.74 -2.31
C SER A 113 5.25 -13.22 -2.27
N ASP A 114 6.05 -12.50 -3.07
CA ASP A 114 6.19 -11.04 -3.03
C ASP A 114 5.39 -10.32 -4.13
N ILE A 115 4.36 -10.96 -4.64
CA ILE A 115 3.50 -10.43 -5.70
C ILE A 115 2.49 -9.45 -5.09
N LEU A 116 2.48 -8.22 -5.61
CA LEU A 116 1.61 -7.15 -5.10
C LEU A 116 0.53 -6.72 -6.11
N THR A 117 0.80 -6.88 -7.41
CA THR A 117 -0.05 -6.35 -8.48
C THR A 117 -0.53 -7.43 -9.43
N VAL A 118 -1.62 -7.13 -10.15
CA VAL A 118 -2.17 -8.03 -11.19
C VAL A 118 -1.13 -8.28 -12.29
N ASP A 119 -0.41 -7.26 -12.71
CA ASP A 119 0.60 -7.39 -13.77
C ASP A 119 1.75 -8.31 -13.36
N GLU A 120 2.20 -8.22 -12.10
CA GLU A 120 3.20 -9.15 -11.54
C GLU A 120 2.67 -10.58 -11.52
N MET A 121 1.41 -10.79 -11.11
CA MET A 121 0.78 -12.11 -11.07
C MET A 121 0.66 -12.71 -12.48
N VAL A 122 0.22 -11.93 -13.45
CA VAL A 122 0.13 -12.39 -14.85
C VAL A 122 1.48 -12.82 -15.38
N MET A 123 2.54 -12.02 -15.13
CA MET A 123 3.90 -12.38 -15.56
C MET A 123 4.38 -13.67 -14.90
N GLU A 124 4.10 -13.87 -13.63
CA GLU A 124 4.47 -15.07 -12.90
C GLU A 124 3.75 -16.31 -13.42
N LEU A 125 2.42 -16.24 -13.59
CA LEU A 125 1.62 -17.35 -14.11
C LEU A 125 2.00 -17.75 -15.54
N CYS A 126 2.37 -16.78 -16.38
CA CYS A 126 2.84 -17.05 -17.74
C CYS A 126 4.21 -17.79 -17.79
N GLN A 127 4.97 -17.78 -16.72
CA GLN A 127 6.27 -18.45 -16.61
C GLN A 127 6.14 -19.88 -16.05
N LEU A 128 5.00 -20.20 -15.42
CA LEU A 128 4.71 -21.57 -14.98
C LEU A 128 4.53 -22.47 -16.21
N LYS A 129 5.41 -23.44 -16.36
CA LYS A 129 5.34 -24.48 -17.41
C LYS A 129 4.88 -25.80 -16.83
#